data_0ff3ccae69511aee55c42c0319975eaf
#
_entry.id   0ff3ccae69511aee55c42c0319975eaf
#
_cell.length_a   1.000
_cell.length_b   1.000
_cell.length_c   1.000
_cell.angle_alpha   90.00
_cell.angle_beta   90.00
_cell.angle_gamma   90.00
#
_symmetry.space_group_name_H-M   'P 1'
#
loop_
_entity.id
_entity.type
_entity.pdbx_description
1 polymer ?
#
loop_
_entity_poly.entity_id
_entity_poly.type
_entity_poly.pdbx_seq_one_letter_code
_entity_poly.pdbx_strand_id
1 'polypeptide(L)'
;IDVLLPCLDAELPLLVNLAPRLAGLGIRSYLPGPEQLAGRAKDRLSDLAREAGVASPETLPITQADFFRDCERKDWPFPLMVKGVFYDARMAANREEAEIAFRAIVAEWGLPVLVQRRITGEECNLAGIGDGTGALLGEVMMKKRATTSRGKAWAGISIHDEELAKTAQRLVAALKWKGPIEIEVMRDSQGVYQLIEINPRFPAWIYLSQGVGRNLPAMLLALALGEAPPALQPPRPGMLFIRYAEE
;
A
#
# COMPACT_ATOMS: atom_id res chain seq x y z
N ILE A 1 5.10 -4.88 28.28
CA ILE A 1 4.68 -4.33 26.96
C ILE A 1 3.20 -3.98 27.10
N ASP A 2 2.85 -2.72 26.90
CA ASP A 2 1.48 -2.25 27.06
C ASP A 2 0.77 -2.11 25.71
N VAL A 3 1.53 -1.81 24.65
CA VAL A 3 1.02 -1.63 23.28
C VAL A 3 1.90 -2.35 22.28
N LEU A 4 1.28 -3.00 21.29
CA LEU A 4 1.93 -3.63 20.15
C LEU A 4 1.49 -2.92 18.86
N LEU A 5 2.45 -2.37 18.13
CA LEU A 5 2.26 -1.72 16.82
C LEU A 5 3.09 -2.48 15.76
N PRO A 6 2.49 -3.37 14.97
CA PRO A 6 3.21 -4.15 13.97
C PRO A 6 3.67 -3.27 12.79
N CYS A 7 4.88 -3.54 12.31
CA CYS A 7 5.50 -2.83 11.21
C CYS A 7 5.81 -3.72 9.99
N LEU A 8 5.54 -5.02 10.07
CA LEU A 8 5.79 -5.99 9.01
C LEU A 8 4.48 -6.66 8.55
N ASP A 9 4.25 -6.65 7.25
CA ASP A 9 3.05 -7.24 6.63
C ASP A 9 2.90 -8.73 6.96
N ALA A 10 4.01 -9.47 6.97
CA ALA A 10 4.04 -10.90 7.21
C ALA A 10 3.58 -11.29 8.63
N GLU A 11 3.71 -10.39 9.60
CA GLU A 11 3.32 -10.65 11.01
C GLU A 11 1.84 -10.36 11.27
N LEU A 12 1.23 -9.49 10.46
CA LEU A 12 -0.11 -8.98 10.70
C LEU A 12 -1.19 -10.07 10.78
N PRO A 13 -1.26 -11.06 9.88
CA PRO A 13 -2.29 -12.10 9.98
C PRO A 13 -2.21 -12.87 11.30
N LEU A 14 -1.01 -13.16 11.77
CA LEU A 14 -0.80 -13.82 13.05
C LEU A 14 -1.23 -12.92 14.22
N LEU A 15 -0.81 -11.66 14.21
CA LEU A 15 -1.10 -10.71 15.28
C LEU A 15 -2.59 -10.38 15.37
N VAL A 16 -3.28 -10.29 14.23
CA VAL A 16 -4.74 -10.11 14.18
C VAL A 16 -5.44 -11.32 14.81
N ASN A 17 -5.01 -12.53 14.50
CA ASN A 17 -5.57 -13.75 15.10
C ASN A 17 -5.26 -13.85 16.62
N LEU A 18 -4.14 -13.34 17.06
CA LEU A 18 -3.72 -13.32 18.47
C LEU A 18 -4.29 -12.13 19.25
N ALA A 19 -4.89 -11.13 18.60
CA ALA A 19 -5.36 -9.90 19.24
C ALA A 19 -6.24 -10.12 20.48
N PRO A 20 -7.22 -11.06 20.50
CA PRO A 20 -8.01 -11.33 21.70
C PRO A 20 -7.17 -11.88 22.87
N ARG A 21 -6.20 -12.73 22.57
CA ARG A 21 -5.28 -13.29 23.59
C ARG A 21 -4.33 -12.22 24.13
N LEU A 22 -3.81 -11.36 23.28
CA LEU A 22 -2.96 -10.23 23.68
C LEU A 22 -3.74 -9.26 24.57
N ALA A 23 -4.99 -8.95 24.22
CA ALA A 23 -5.87 -8.11 25.03
C ALA A 23 -6.13 -8.72 26.42
N GLY A 24 -6.32 -10.05 26.50
CA GLY A 24 -6.44 -10.77 27.77
C GLY A 24 -5.19 -10.70 28.66
N LEU A 25 -4.02 -10.43 28.08
CA LEU A 25 -2.76 -10.18 28.78
C LEU A 25 -2.50 -8.68 29.07
N GLY A 26 -3.45 -7.80 28.75
CA GLY A 26 -3.33 -6.36 28.93
C GLY A 26 -2.55 -5.65 27.82
N ILE A 27 -2.16 -6.37 26.76
CA ILE A 27 -1.45 -5.80 25.61
C ILE A 27 -2.46 -5.27 24.62
N ARG A 28 -2.42 -3.98 24.34
CA ARG A 28 -3.34 -3.28 23.45
C ARG A 28 -2.76 -3.14 22.05
N SER A 29 -3.65 -3.06 21.06
CA SER A 29 -3.28 -2.82 19.66
C SER A 29 -4.43 -2.12 18.93
N TYR A 30 -4.14 -1.52 17.79
CA TYR A 30 -5.14 -0.90 16.93
C TYR A 30 -4.96 -1.44 15.52
N LEU A 31 -5.58 -2.60 15.25
CA LEU A 31 -5.35 -3.44 14.08
C LEU A 31 -6.61 -3.57 13.22
N PRO A 32 -6.46 -3.81 11.90
CA PRO A 32 -7.56 -4.21 11.04
C PRO A 32 -8.09 -5.59 11.45
N GLY A 33 -9.30 -5.90 11.01
CA GLY A 33 -9.87 -7.25 11.12
C GLY A 33 -9.40 -8.17 9.98
N PRO A 34 -9.67 -9.50 10.09
CA PRO A 34 -9.31 -10.47 9.05
C PRO A 34 -9.93 -10.16 7.68
N GLU A 35 -11.19 -9.73 7.66
CA GLU A 35 -11.89 -9.38 6.41
C GLU A 35 -11.27 -8.16 5.73
N GLN A 36 -10.87 -7.16 6.51
CA GLN A 36 -10.18 -5.97 6.01
C GLN A 36 -8.82 -6.32 5.40
N LEU A 37 -8.06 -7.22 6.06
CA LEU A 37 -6.79 -7.72 5.54
C LEU A 37 -6.99 -8.49 4.22
N ALA A 38 -8.02 -9.32 4.13
CA ALA A 38 -8.34 -10.06 2.91
C ALA A 38 -8.79 -9.12 1.78
N GLY A 39 -9.58 -8.09 2.10
CA GLY A 39 -10.12 -7.13 1.11
C GLY A 39 -9.05 -6.32 0.37
N ARG A 40 -7.89 -6.08 1.00
CA ARG A 40 -6.77 -5.32 0.39
C ARG A 40 -5.79 -6.21 -0.40
N ALA A 41 -6.01 -7.52 -0.50
CA ALA A 41 -5.10 -8.43 -1.16
C ALA A 41 -4.88 -8.04 -2.64
N LYS A 42 -3.68 -8.26 -3.16
CA LYS A 42 -3.28 -7.79 -4.51
C LYS A 42 -4.16 -8.35 -5.63
N ASP A 43 -4.64 -9.57 -5.48
CA ASP A 43 -5.56 -10.22 -6.42
C ASP A 43 -6.99 -9.65 -6.37
N ARG A 44 -7.36 -8.95 -5.29
CA ARG A 44 -8.64 -8.28 -5.10
C ARG A 44 -8.58 -6.76 -5.30
N LEU A 45 -7.40 -6.23 -5.53
CA LEU A 45 -7.18 -4.78 -5.53
C LEU A 45 -7.98 -4.06 -6.64
N SER A 46 -8.12 -4.68 -7.81
CA SER A 46 -8.93 -4.13 -8.91
C SER A 46 -10.43 -4.11 -8.59
N ASP A 47 -10.93 -5.12 -7.89
CA ASP A 47 -12.32 -5.17 -7.46
C ASP A 47 -12.59 -4.11 -6.39
N LEU A 48 -11.73 -4.00 -5.39
CA LEU A 48 -11.79 -2.95 -4.37
C LEU A 48 -11.74 -1.55 -5.00
N ALA A 49 -10.85 -1.32 -5.94
CA ALA A 49 -10.75 -0.03 -6.63
C ALA A 49 -12.05 0.32 -7.35
N ARG A 50 -12.64 -0.64 -8.05
CA ARG A 50 -13.94 -0.48 -8.74
C ARG A 50 -15.06 -0.16 -7.75
N GLU A 51 -15.17 -0.89 -6.65
CA GLU A 51 -16.16 -0.64 -5.59
C GLU A 51 -16.01 0.74 -4.95
N ALA A 52 -14.77 1.17 -4.74
CA ALA A 52 -14.46 2.48 -4.20
C ALA A 52 -14.57 3.64 -5.22
N GLY A 53 -14.82 3.35 -6.50
CA GLY A 53 -14.82 4.35 -7.57
C GLY A 53 -13.43 4.99 -7.77
N VAL A 54 -12.36 4.20 -7.59
CA VAL A 54 -10.96 4.58 -7.75
C VAL A 54 -10.39 3.88 -8.99
N ALA A 55 -9.58 4.58 -9.77
CA ALA A 55 -8.91 3.96 -10.90
C ALA A 55 -7.80 2.99 -10.44
N SER A 56 -7.61 1.93 -11.18
CA SER A 56 -6.50 0.99 -11.01
C SER A 56 -6.07 0.43 -12.36
N PRO A 57 -4.78 0.08 -12.54
CA PRO A 57 -4.34 -0.57 -13.76
C PRO A 57 -5.00 -1.93 -13.92
N GLU A 58 -5.38 -2.25 -15.14
CA GLU A 58 -5.93 -3.57 -15.46
C GLU A 58 -4.95 -4.68 -15.05
N THR A 59 -5.46 -5.65 -14.30
CA THR A 59 -4.65 -6.72 -13.70
C THR A 59 -5.36 -8.05 -13.89
N LEU A 60 -4.61 -9.06 -14.35
CA LEU A 60 -5.12 -10.42 -14.57
C LEU A 60 -4.30 -11.44 -13.79
N PRO A 61 -4.92 -12.37 -13.06
CA PRO A 61 -4.24 -13.54 -12.52
C PRO A 61 -4.02 -14.56 -13.65
N ILE A 62 -2.80 -15.06 -13.77
CA ILE A 62 -2.44 -16.11 -14.72
C ILE A 62 -1.79 -17.28 -14.01
N THR A 63 -2.01 -18.49 -14.54
CA THR A 63 -1.41 -19.74 -14.03
C THR A 63 -0.44 -20.37 -15.00
N GLN A 64 -0.35 -19.84 -16.23
CA GLN A 64 0.50 -20.36 -17.29
C GLN A 64 1.23 -19.23 -18.03
N ALA A 65 2.49 -19.46 -18.36
CA ALA A 65 3.31 -18.49 -19.10
C ALA A 65 2.86 -18.33 -20.58
N ASP A 66 2.03 -19.22 -21.10
CA ASP A 66 1.49 -19.14 -22.46
C ASP A 66 0.70 -17.85 -22.72
N PHE A 67 0.20 -17.21 -21.67
CA PHE A 67 -0.39 -15.88 -21.75
C PHE A 67 0.50 -14.89 -22.52
N PHE A 68 1.81 -14.90 -22.26
CA PHE A 68 2.75 -13.96 -22.89
C PHE A 68 3.02 -14.22 -24.36
N ARG A 69 2.64 -15.39 -24.89
CA ARG A 69 2.77 -15.70 -26.34
C ARG A 69 1.81 -14.89 -27.18
N ASP A 70 0.62 -14.65 -26.64
CA ASP A 70 -0.49 -14.03 -27.38
C ASP A 70 -0.99 -12.73 -26.74
N CYS A 71 -0.30 -12.20 -25.73
CA CYS A 71 -0.77 -11.07 -24.95
C CYS A 71 -0.96 -9.80 -25.80
N GLU A 72 -0.09 -9.53 -26.76
CA GLU A 72 -0.23 -8.37 -27.67
C GLU A 72 -1.46 -8.49 -28.56
N ARG A 73 -1.79 -9.70 -29.06
CA ARG A 73 -3.02 -9.95 -29.83
C ARG A 73 -4.28 -9.80 -29.00
N LYS A 74 -4.16 -9.94 -27.67
CA LYS A 74 -5.24 -9.77 -26.70
C LYS A 74 -5.26 -8.36 -26.11
N ASP A 75 -4.63 -7.40 -26.78
CA ASP A 75 -4.53 -6.00 -26.32
C ASP A 75 -3.79 -5.83 -24.98
N TRP A 76 -2.75 -6.64 -24.75
CA TRP A 76 -1.83 -6.53 -23.61
C TRP A 76 -0.40 -6.25 -24.10
N PRO A 77 -0.12 -5.01 -24.59
CA PRO A 77 1.19 -4.69 -25.12
C PRO A 77 2.23 -4.59 -24.01
N PHE A 78 3.48 -4.89 -24.33
CA PHE A 78 4.61 -4.61 -23.46
C PHE A 78 4.93 -3.09 -23.42
N PRO A 79 5.54 -2.58 -22.32
CA PRO A 79 5.97 -3.33 -21.13
C PRO A 79 4.84 -3.66 -20.16
N LEU A 80 4.96 -4.82 -19.50
CA LEU A 80 4.02 -5.30 -18.49
C LEU A 80 4.69 -5.40 -17.11
N MET A 81 3.87 -5.34 -16.06
CA MET A 81 4.29 -5.69 -14.70
C MET A 81 3.88 -7.14 -14.41
N VAL A 82 4.85 -7.95 -13.99
CA VAL A 82 4.64 -9.33 -13.55
C VAL A 82 4.84 -9.38 -12.05
N LYS A 83 3.81 -9.75 -11.28
CA LYS A 83 3.79 -9.60 -9.82
C LYS A 83 3.42 -10.91 -9.13
N GLY A 84 4.04 -11.19 -8.00
CA GLY A 84 3.55 -12.20 -7.06
C GLY A 84 2.36 -11.65 -6.25
N VAL A 85 1.48 -12.55 -5.81
CA VAL A 85 0.34 -12.17 -4.96
C VAL A 85 0.80 -11.56 -3.62
N PHE A 86 1.90 -12.08 -3.06
CA PHE A 86 2.42 -11.59 -1.78
C PHE A 86 3.52 -10.54 -1.98
N TYR A 87 4.59 -10.93 -2.65
CA TYR A 87 5.76 -10.09 -2.86
C TYR A 87 6.25 -10.23 -4.29
N ASP A 88 7.26 -9.44 -4.61
CA ASP A 88 7.91 -9.32 -5.91
C ASP A 88 7.03 -8.64 -6.98
N ALA A 89 7.65 -7.76 -7.73
CA ALA A 89 7.07 -7.07 -8.87
C ALA A 89 8.19 -6.74 -9.85
N ARG A 90 8.08 -7.24 -11.07
CA ARG A 90 9.11 -7.11 -12.11
C ARG A 90 8.50 -6.47 -13.35
N MET A 91 9.16 -5.46 -13.88
CA MET A 91 8.82 -4.93 -15.19
C MET A 91 9.41 -5.85 -16.26
N ALA A 92 8.62 -6.20 -17.24
CA ALA A 92 9.03 -6.96 -18.40
C ALA A 92 8.82 -6.12 -19.67
N ALA A 93 9.87 -5.82 -20.39
CA ALA A 93 9.85 -5.03 -21.62
C ALA A 93 9.43 -5.85 -22.84
N ASN A 94 9.50 -7.18 -22.74
CA ASN A 94 9.19 -8.11 -23.81
C ASN A 94 8.75 -9.46 -23.23
N ARG A 95 8.37 -10.38 -24.12
CA ARG A 95 7.90 -11.72 -23.79
C ARG A 95 8.92 -12.53 -23.01
N GLU A 96 10.19 -12.52 -23.42
CA GLU A 96 11.24 -13.33 -22.80
C GLU A 96 11.44 -12.93 -21.34
N GLU A 97 11.52 -11.60 -21.07
CA GLU A 97 11.61 -11.06 -19.71
C GLU A 97 10.38 -11.42 -18.88
N ALA A 98 9.18 -11.38 -19.46
CA ALA A 98 7.95 -11.74 -18.77
C ALA A 98 7.90 -13.23 -18.38
N GLU A 99 8.33 -14.12 -19.27
CA GLU A 99 8.42 -15.56 -18.99
C GLU A 99 9.48 -15.86 -17.92
N ILE A 100 10.62 -15.15 -17.92
CA ILE A 100 11.65 -15.26 -16.87
C ILE A 100 11.08 -14.79 -15.53
N ALA A 101 10.42 -13.62 -15.51
CA ALA A 101 9.81 -13.08 -14.31
C ALA A 101 8.74 -14.03 -13.75
N PHE A 102 7.86 -14.56 -14.61
CA PHE A 102 6.85 -15.53 -14.23
C PHE A 102 7.45 -16.76 -13.56
N ARG A 103 8.45 -17.41 -14.19
CA ARG A 103 9.10 -18.61 -13.64
C ARG A 103 9.77 -18.33 -12.29
N ALA A 104 10.43 -17.19 -12.16
CA ALA A 104 11.08 -16.81 -10.91
C ALA A 104 10.06 -16.58 -9.78
N ILE A 105 8.96 -15.88 -10.06
CA ILE A 105 7.88 -15.63 -9.09
C ILE A 105 7.18 -16.94 -8.69
N VAL A 106 6.89 -17.82 -9.66
CA VAL A 106 6.29 -19.14 -9.37
C VAL A 106 7.19 -19.98 -8.48
N ALA A 107 8.51 -19.98 -8.72
CA ALA A 107 9.46 -20.77 -7.94
C ALA A 107 9.56 -20.30 -6.49
N GLU A 108 9.40 -19.00 -6.22
CA GLU A 108 9.54 -18.42 -4.89
C GLU A 108 8.21 -18.29 -4.15
N TRP A 109 7.14 -17.90 -4.85
CA TRP A 109 5.85 -17.51 -4.25
C TRP A 109 4.65 -18.36 -4.68
N GLY A 110 4.82 -19.21 -5.69
CA GLY A 110 3.74 -20.05 -6.23
C GLY A 110 2.80 -19.32 -7.18
N LEU A 111 1.66 -19.95 -7.45
CA LEU A 111 0.60 -19.45 -8.33
C LEU A 111 -0.58 -18.91 -7.50
N PRO A 112 -1.39 -18.00 -8.09
CA PRO A 112 -1.26 -17.38 -9.40
C PRO A 112 -0.20 -16.27 -9.43
N VAL A 113 0.25 -15.90 -10.63
CA VAL A 113 1.03 -14.70 -10.91
C VAL A 113 0.10 -13.65 -11.49
N LEU A 114 0.27 -12.39 -11.08
CA LEU A 114 -0.52 -11.27 -11.58
C LEU A 114 0.23 -10.57 -12.72
N VAL A 115 -0.45 -10.39 -13.83
CA VAL A 115 0.03 -9.54 -14.94
C VAL A 115 -0.76 -8.26 -14.92
N GLN A 116 -0.07 -7.12 -14.91
CA GLN A 116 -0.68 -5.80 -14.78
C GLN A 116 -0.17 -4.87 -15.88
N ARG A 117 -1.05 -4.06 -16.46
CA ARG A 117 -0.67 -2.99 -17.38
C ARG A 117 0.24 -2.00 -16.66
N ARG A 118 1.34 -1.63 -17.32
CA ARG A 118 2.22 -0.61 -16.78
C ARG A 118 1.57 0.76 -16.86
N ILE A 119 1.57 1.47 -15.73
CA ILE A 119 1.25 2.90 -15.69
C ILE A 119 2.56 3.70 -15.69
N THR A 120 2.60 4.74 -16.51
CA THR A 120 3.68 5.72 -16.50
C THR A 120 3.19 6.99 -15.82
N GLY A 121 3.93 7.50 -14.85
CA GLY A 121 3.50 8.66 -14.09
C GLY A 121 4.38 8.96 -12.90
N GLU A 122 3.83 9.69 -11.95
CA GLU A 122 4.47 10.07 -10.70
C GLU A 122 4.00 9.17 -9.57
N GLU A 123 4.94 8.54 -8.90
CA GLU A 123 4.62 7.65 -7.78
C GLU A 123 4.39 8.46 -6.50
N CYS A 124 3.18 8.34 -5.96
CA CYS A 124 2.76 9.00 -4.73
C CYS A 124 2.27 7.97 -3.71
N ASN A 125 2.54 8.26 -2.44
CA ASN A 125 2.08 7.43 -1.34
C ASN A 125 1.32 8.29 -0.34
N LEU A 126 0.30 7.70 0.27
CA LEU A 126 -0.37 8.25 1.43
C LEU A 126 -0.26 7.25 2.57
N ALA A 127 0.23 7.70 3.72
CA ALA A 127 0.13 6.93 4.97
C ALA A 127 -0.93 7.58 5.85
N GLY A 128 -1.76 6.74 6.50
CA GLY A 128 -2.86 7.24 7.31
C GLY A 128 -3.32 6.25 8.37
N ILE A 129 -4.40 6.60 9.07
CA ILE A 129 -5.05 5.77 10.09
C ILE A 129 -6.54 5.76 9.83
N GLY A 130 -7.12 4.59 9.61
CA GLY A 130 -8.56 4.40 9.54
C GLY A 130 -9.17 4.10 10.91
N ASP A 131 -10.43 4.51 11.12
CA ASP A 131 -11.16 4.35 12.39
C ASP A 131 -11.90 3.02 12.54
N GLY A 132 -12.01 2.24 11.47
CA GLY A 132 -12.80 1.00 11.43
C GLY A 132 -14.26 1.19 11.02
N THR A 133 -14.72 2.42 10.84
CA THR A 133 -16.09 2.73 10.39
C THR A 133 -16.13 3.29 8.97
N GLY A 134 -14.98 3.67 8.44
CA GLY A 134 -14.80 4.20 7.10
C GLY A 134 -14.21 5.61 7.06
N ALA A 135 -13.87 6.21 8.21
CA ALA A 135 -13.21 7.51 8.24
C ALA A 135 -11.68 7.39 8.30
N LEU A 136 -11.01 8.27 7.58
CA LEU A 136 -9.56 8.49 7.65
C LEU A 136 -9.28 9.57 8.69
N LEU A 137 -8.74 9.17 9.85
CA LEU A 137 -8.52 10.05 11.01
C LEU A 137 -7.36 11.03 10.83
N GLY A 138 -6.39 10.66 10.02
CA GLY A 138 -5.23 11.47 9.72
C GLY A 138 -4.36 10.84 8.65
N GLU A 139 -3.68 11.68 7.87
CA GLU A 139 -2.82 11.24 6.77
C GLU A 139 -1.60 12.14 6.60
N VAL A 140 -0.60 11.58 5.94
CA VAL A 140 0.55 12.29 5.37
C VAL A 140 0.79 11.77 3.96
N MET A 141 1.09 12.65 3.02
CA MET A 141 1.31 12.31 1.62
C MET A 141 2.74 12.61 1.22
N MET A 142 3.28 11.75 0.37
CA MET A 142 4.64 11.87 -0.15
C MET A 142 4.66 11.55 -1.64
N LYS A 143 5.35 12.37 -2.42
CA LYS A 143 5.76 12.06 -3.79
C LYS A 143 7.16 11.45 -3.73
N LYS A 144 7.34 10.24 -4.27
CA LYS A 144 8.65 9.59 -4.36
C LYS A 144 9.56 10.38 -5.31
N ARG A 145 10.80 10.61 -4.90
CA ARG A 145 11.83 11.32 -5.68
C ARG A 145 12.96 10.37 -6.10
N ALA A 146 13.22 9.37 -5.28
CA ALA A 146 14.15 8.30 -5.57
C ALA A 146 13.65 6.99 -4.95
N THR A 147 13.93 5.90 -5.63
CA THR A 147 13.57 4.54 -5.18
C THR A 147 14.80 3.64 -5.18
N THR A 148 14.75 2.59 -4.36
CA THR A 148 15.69 1.48 -4.45
C THR A 148 15.46 0.68 -5.74
N SER A 149 16.37 -0.22 -6.08
CA SER A 149 16.20 -1.17 -7.19
C SER A 149 14.93 -2.05 -7.08
N ARG A 150 14.38 -2.17 -5.87
CA ARG A 150 13.13 -2.90 -5.59
C ARG A 150 11.91 -1.97 -5.47
N GLY A 151 11.97 -0.73 -5.94
CA GLY A 151 10.87 0.24 -5.93
C GLY A 151 10.51 0.85 -4.57
N LYS A 152 11.24 0.53 -3.48
CA LYS A 152 10.98 1.13 -2.16
C LYS A 152 11.44 2.58 -2.14
N ALA A 153 10.68 3.46 -1.47
CA ALA A 153 11.06 4.87 -1.33
C ALA A 153 12.44 5.01 -0.65
N TRP A 154 13.36 5.68 -1.33
CA TRP A 154 14.66 6.09 -0.80
C TRP A 154 14.65 7.56 -0.42
N ALA A 155 14.03 8.40 -1.24
CA ALA A 155 13.79 9.80 -0.95
C ALA A 155 12.42 10.23 -1.47
N GLY A 156 11.81 11.21 -0.82
CA GLY A 156 10.54 11.77 -1.19
C GLY A 156 10.34 13.17 -0.63
N ILE A 157 9.30 13.82 -1.08
CA ILE A 157 8.90 15.15 -0.62
C ILE A 157 7.42 15.09 -0.19
N SER A 158 7.12 15.68 0.96
CA SER A 158 5.73 15.81 1.41
C SER A 158 4.95 16.70 0.46
N ILE A 159 3.74 16.26 0.13
CA ILE A 159 2.78 17.01 -0.70
C ILE A 159 1.47 17.15 0.06
N HIS A 160 0.62 18.03 -0.42
CA HIS A 160 -0.79 18.08 -0.07
C HIS A 160 -1.59 18.11 -1.36
N ASP A 161 -2.45 17.10 -1.54
CA ASP A 161 -3.25 16.93 -2.76
C ASP A 161 -4.64 16.42 -2.37
N GLU A 162 -5.66 17.21 -2.65
CA GLU A 162 -7.05 16.91 -2.26
C GLU A 162 -7.61 15.69 -3.01
N GLU A 163 -7.22 15.47 -4.27
CA GLU A 163 -7.71 14.31 -5.02
C GLU A 163 -7.08 13.00 -4.50
N LEU A 164 -5.82 13.04 -4.07
CA LEU A 164 -5.21 11.90 -3.39
C LEU A 164 -5.88 11.65 -2.04
N ALA A 165 -6.20 12.69 -1.27
CA ALA A 165 -6.94 12.56 -0.02
C ALA A 165 -8.32 11.92 -0.23
N LYS A 166 -9.08 12.39 -1.22
CA LYS A 166 -10.39 11.82 -1.58
C LYS A 166 -10.27 10.36 -2.05
N THR A 167 -9.24 10.05 -2.82
CA THR A 167 -8.96 8.69 -3.30
C THR A 167 -8.71 7.75 -2.12
N ALA A 168 -7.85 8.16 -1.18
CA ALA A 168 -7.58 7.39 0.02
C ALA A 168 -8.81 7.24 0.92
N GLN A 169 -9.59 8.32 1.10
CA GLN A 169 -10.83 8.29 1.89
C GLN A 169 -11.84 7.29 1.32
N ARG A 170 -12.01 7.22 -0.01
CA ARG A 170 -12.91 6.23 -0.65
C ARG A 170 -12.45 4.80 -0.40
N LEU A 171 -11.14 4.51 -0.50
CA LEU A 171 -10.59 3.19 -0.24
C LEU A 171 -10.73 2.77 1.22
N VAL A 172 -10.44 3.70 2.15
CA VAL A 172 -10.63 3.47 3.59
C VAL A 172 -12.10 3.21 3.93
N ALA A 173 -13.02 3.95 3.29
CA ALA A 173 -14.46 3.77 3.48
C ALA A 173 -14.95 2.43 2.94
N ALA A 174 -14.54 2.03 1.73
CA ALA A 174 -14.91 0.76 1.13
C ALA A 174 -14.44 -0.44 1.98
N LEU A 175 -13.22 -0.38 2.52
CA LEU A 175 -12.66 -1.40 3.40
C LEU A 175 -13.17 -1.30 4.85
N LYS A 176 -13.80 -0.19 5.25
CA LYS A 176 -14.03 0.15 6.67
C LYS A 176 -12.74 -0.04 7.50
N TRP A 177 -11.62 0.43 6.94
CA TRP A 177 -10.29 0.12 7.43
C TRP A 177 -10.08 0.61 8.86
N LYS A 178 -9.48 -0.24 9.69
CA LYS A 178 -9.04 0.10 11.05
C LYS A 178 -7.53 -0.02 11.17
N GLY A 179 -6.90 0.98 11.76
CA GLY A 179 -5.46 0.97 12.01
C GLY A 179 -4.64 1.66 10.93
N PRO A 180 -3.31 1.49 10.98
CA PRO A 180 -2.39 2.12 10.07
C PRO A 180 -2.54 1.55 8.65
N ILE A 181 -2.33 2.38 7.66
CA ILE A 181 -2.43 2.02 6.23
C ILE A 181 -1.42 2.84 5.44
N GLU A 182 -0.84 2.23 4.41
CA GLU A 182 -0.16 2.94 3.33
C GLU A 182 -0.87 2.61 2.02
N ILE A 183 -1.24 3.63 1.27
CA ILE A 183 -1.83 3.52 -0.06
C ILE A 183 -0.81 4.02 -1.06
N GLU A 184 -0.39 3.16 -1.98
CA GLU A 184 0.53 3.48 -3.06
C GLU A 184 -0.25 3.69 -4.35
N VAL A 185 -0.01 4.82 -5.00
CA VAL A 185 -0.69 5.21 -6.23
C VAL A 185 0.31 5.72 -7.27
N MET A 186 -0.08 5.59 -8.54
CA MET A 186 0.60 6.25 -9.66
C MET A 186 -0.29 7.35 -10.19
N ARG A 187 0.18 8.59 -10.21
CA ARG A 187 -0.50 9.69 -10.89
C ARG A 187 -0.12 9.67 -12.36
N ASP A 188 -1.06 9.31 -13.21
CA ASP A 188 -0.81 9.19 -14.65
C ASP A 188 -0.71 10.57 -15.36
N SER A 189 -0.47 10.56 -16.68
CA SER A 189 -0.34 11.77 -17.49
C SER A 189 -1.61 12.63 -17.58
N GLN A 190 -2.75 12.07 -17.22
CA GLN A 190 -4.04 12.76 -17.16
C GLN A 190 -4.34 13.32 -15.75
N GLY A 191 -3.42 13.07 -14.79
CA GLY A 191 -3.55 13.49 -13.41
C GLY A 191 -4.42 12.57 -12.56
N VAL A 192 -4.82 11.39 -13.08
CA VAL A 192 -5.64 10.41 -12.36
C VAL A 192 -4.75 9.54 -11.49
N TYR A 193 -5.16 9.35 -10.23
CA TYR A 193 -4.50 8.44 -9.31
C TYR A 193 -4.94 6.99 -9.54
N GLN A 194 -4.02 6.15 -9.98
CA GLN A 194 -4.18 4.72 -10.20
C GLN A 194 -3.70 3.95 -8.97
N LEU A 195 -4.57 3.16 -8.34
CA LEU A 195 -4.22 2.36 -7.17
C LEU A 195 -3.25 1.24 -7.52
N ILE A 196 -2.09 1.20 -6.88
CA ILE A 196 -1.03 0.21 -7.13
C ILE A 196 -0.96 -0.85 -6.03
N GLU A 197 -1.03 -0.43 -4.76
CA GLU A 197 -0.89 -1.32 -3.60
C GLU A 197 -1.47 -0.69 -2.34
N ILE A 198 -1.93 -1.54 -1.40
CA ILE A 198 -2.31 -1.15 -0.04
C ILE A 198 -1.49 -1.98 0.94
N ASN A 199 -0.69 -1.31 1.76
CA ASN A 199 0.08 -1.91 2.83
C ASN A 199 -0.64 -1.70 4.18
N PRO A 200 -0.90 -2.77 4.96
CA PRO A 200 -1.73 -2.72 6.18
C PRO A 200 -0.94 -2.26 7.41
N ARG A 201 -0.01 -1.37 7.23
CA ARG A 201 0.92 -0.89 8.27
C ARG A 201 1.44 0.49 7.92
N PHE A 202 2.14 1.13 8.86
CA PHE A 202 2.92 2.31 8.52
C PHE A 202 4.15 1.97 7.65
N PRO A 203 4.48 2.83 6.68
CA PRO A 203 5.68 2.70 5.87
C PRO A 203 6.96 3.10 6.62
N ALA A 204 8.12 2.69 6.09
CA ALA A 204 9.41 3.08 6.64
C ALA A 204 9.66 4.60 6.64
N TRP A 205 8.93 5.36 5.84
CA TRP A 205 9.01 6.81 5.76
C TRP A 205 8.02 7.54 6.71
N ILE A 206 7.32 6.83 7.60
CA ILE A 206 6.27 7.39 8.47
C ILE A 206 6.76 8.56 9.35
N TYR A 207 8.05 8.61 9.67
CA TYR A 207 8.61 9.71 10.44
C TYR A 207 8.45 11.07 9.74
N LEU A 208 8.24 11.10 8.42
CA LEU A 208 7.86 12.30 7.68
C LEU A 208 6.59 12.95 8.27
N SER A 209 5.67 12.16 8.82
CA SER A 209 4.45 12.68 9.45
C SER A 209 4.75 13.61 10.62
N GLN A 210 5.78 13.32 11.43
CA GLN A 210 6.26 14.21 12.47
C GLN A 210 6.85 15.50 11.87
N GLY A 211 7.64 15.39 10.81
CA GLY A 211 8.24 16.55 10.14
C GLY A 211 7.21 17.54 9.60
N VAL A 212 6.07 17.06 9.10
CA VAL A 212 4.99 17.91 8.61
C VAL A 212 4.02 18.39 9.70
N GLY A 213 4.31 18.09 10.97
CA GLY A 213 3.48 18.51 12.12
C GLY A 213 2.29 17.59 12.42
N ARG A 214 2.29 16.36 11.91
CA ARG A 214 1.20 15.39 12.05
C ARG A 214 1.77 14.06 12.57
N ASN A 215 1.98 13.93 13.89
CA ASN A 215 2.57 12.71 14.47
C ASN A 215 1.59 11.52 14.44
N LEU A 216 1.51 10.83 13.29
CA LEU A 216 0.63 9.67 13.14
C LEU A 216 1.02 8.48 14.05
N PRO A 217 2.30 8.17 14.31
CA PRO A 217 2.66 7.18 15.31
C PRO A 217 2.13 7.48 16.71
N ALA A 218 2.23 8.72 17.18
CA ALA A 218 1.66 9.11 18.48
C ALA A 218 0.12 9.02 18.48
N MET A 219 -0.52 9.39 17.40
CA MET A 219 -1.96 9.23 17.21
C MET A 219 -2.39 7.76 17.30
N LEU A 220 -1.66 6.86 16.61
CA LEU A 220 -1.93 5.44 16.66
C LEU A 220 -1.76 4.86 18.06
N LEU A 221 -0.76 5.31 18.79
CA LEU A 221 -0.53 4.92 20.18
C LEU A 221 -1.71 5.33 21.08
N ALA A 222 -2.17 6.59 20.99
CA ALA A 222 -3.34 7.06 21.75
C ALA A 222 -4.59 6.23 21.43
N LEU A 223 -4.87 5.97 20.16
CA LEU A 223 -5.99 5.12 19.73
C LEU A 223 -5.89 3.68 20.27
N ALA A 224 -4.69 3.10 20.31
CA ALA A 224 -4.47 1.77 20.87
C ALA A 224 -4.72 1.75 22.38
N LEU A 225 -4.38 2.83 23.08
CA LEU A 225 -4.64 3.01 24.52
C LEU A 225 -6.10 3.34 24.84
N GLY A 226 -6.92 3.65 23.82
CA GLY A 226 -8.31 4.11 24.02
C GLY A 226 -8.38 5.56 24.47
N GLU A 227 -7.33 6.33 24.26
CA GLU A 227 -7.22 7.75 24.56
C GLU A 227 -7.66 8.61 23.38
N ALA A 228 -8.01 9.86 23.65
CA ALA A 228 -8.29 10.83 22.60
C ALA A 228 -7.00 11.12 21.80
N PRO A 229 -7.03 10.95 20.44
CA PRO A 229 -5.85 11.23 19.65
C PRO A 229 -5.53 12.73 19.66
N PRO A 230 -4.24 13.10 19.51
CA PRO A 230 -3.83 14.49 19.43
C PRO A 230 -4.45 15.17 18.21
N ALA A 231 -4.83 16.44 18.35
CA ALA A 231 -5.31 17.24 17.23
C ALA A 231 -4.19 17.38 16.18
N LEU A 232 -4.53 17.09 14.92
CA LEU A 232 -3.59 17.21 13.81
C LEU A 232 -3.59 18.64 13.27
N GLN A 233 -2.40 19.17 13.06
CA GLN A 233 -2.23 20.45 12.37
C GLN A 233 -2.40 20.26 10.83
N PRO A 234 -2.71 21.32 10.08
CA PRO A 234 -2.63 21.28 8.63
C PRO A 234 -1.26 20.79 8.19
N PRO A 235 -1.18 19.88 7.17
CA PRO A 235 0.10 19.34 6.74
C PRO A 235 0.98 20.42 6.11
N ARG A 236 2.28 20.33 6.35
CA ARG A 236 3.28 21.24 5.74
C ARG A 236 3.87 20.55 4.52
N PRO A 237 3.50 20.93 3.27
CA PRO A 237 4.14 20.39 2.08
C PRO A 237 5.58 20.88 1.94
N GLY A 238 6.40 20.14 1.15
CA GLY A 238 7.78 20.53 0.86
C GLY A 238 8.82 19.96 1.82
N MET A 239 8.44 19.18 2.84
CA MET A 239 9.38 18.51 3.73
C MET A 239 10.01 17.30 3.02
N LEU A 240 11.34 17.23 3.06
CA LEU A 240 12.08 16.12 2.45
C LEU A 240 12.19 14.93 3.42
N PHE A 241 12.00 13.75 2.88
CA PHE A 241 12.36 12.47 3.46
C PHE A 241 13.54 11.89 2.70
N ILE A 242 14.58 11.47 3.41
CA ILE A 242 15.73 10.75 2.86
C ILE A 242 16.01 9.58 3.78
N ARG A 243 16.04 8.38 3.22
CA ARG A 243 16.42 7.18 3.95
C ARG A 243 17.92 7.18 4.15
N TYR A 244 18.32 7.04 5.41
CA TYR A 244 19.72 6.90 5.78
C TYR A 244 19.97 5.45 6.22
N ALA A 245 21.10 4.89 5.81
CA ALA A 245 21.60 3.60 6.29
C ALA A 245 23.08 3.78 6.61
N GLU A 246 23.48 3.43 7.82
CA GLU A 246 24.89 3.24 8.18
C GLU A 246 25.31 1.84 7.73
N GLU A 247 26.50 1.74 7.10
CA GLU A 247 27.13 0.47 6.77
C GLU A 247 27.92 -0.06 7.97
#